data_c33b20a41103e49462635cd3a6ddef9f
#
_entry.id   c33b20a41103e49462635cd3a6ddef9f
#
_cell.length_a   1.000
_cell.length_b   1.000
_cell.length_c   1.000
_cell.angle_alpha   90.00
_cell.angle_beta   90.00
_cell.angle_gamma   90.00
#
_symmetry.space_group_name_H-M   'P 1'
#
loop_
_entity.id
_entity.type
_entity.pdbx_description
1 polymer ?
#
loop_
_entity_poly.entity_id
_entity_poly.type
_entity_poly.pdbx_seq_one_letter_code
_entity_poly.pdbx_strand_id
1 'polypeptide(L)'
;ATIIPATTIKTDAKTAIDKKAEQQVTIINGNNDATDEEKAEARKLVEKAKIEAKSNITNSDTEREVNGAKTNGLEKINNIQPSTQTKTNAKQEINDKAQEQLIQINNTPDATEEEKQEATNRVNAGLAQAIQNINNAHSTQEVNESKTNSIATIKSVQPNVIKKPTAINSLTQEA
;
A
#
# COMPACT_ATOMS: atom_id res chain seq x y z
N ALA A 1 -10.15 -46.86 -26.33
CA ALA A 1 -10.19 -45.66 -25.48
C ALA A 1 -9.68 -46.02 -24.09
N THR A 2 -8.77 -45.18 -23.59
CA THR A 2 -8.20 -45.34 -22.25
C THR A 2 -9.12 -44.66 -21.24
N ILE A 3 -9.57 -45.41 -20.25
CA ILE A 3 -10.36 -44.87 -19.15
C ILE A 3 -9.40 -44.40 -18.07
N ILE A 4 -9.48 -43.11 -17.76
CA ILE A 4 -8.67 -42.50 -16.68
C ILE A 4 -9.39 -42.79 -15.36
N PRO A 5 -8.71 -43.46 -14.38
CA PRO A 5 -9.33 -43.71 -13.08
C PRO A 5 -9.76 -42.42 -12.40
N ALA A 6 -10.88 -42.43 -11.71
CA ALA A 6 -11.39 -41.26 -10.96
C ALA A 6 -10.39 -40.74 -9.94
N THR A 7 -9.60 -41.63 -9.33
CA THR A 7 -8.53 -41.25 -8.39
C THR A 7 -7.45 -40.42 -9.08
N THR A 8 -7.07 -40.74 -10.31
CA THR A 8 -6.08 -40.01 -11.09
C THR A 8 -6.63 -38.62 -11.47
N ILE A 9 -7.89 -38.54 -11.90
CA ILE A 9 -8.54 -37.27 -12.25
C ILE A 9 -8.55 -36.34 -11.05
N LYS A 10 -8.96 -36.86 -9.90
CA LYS A 10 -8.97 -36.05 -8.65
C LYS A 10 -7.57 -35.67 -8.19
N THR A 11 -6.60 -36.58 -8.28
CA THR A 11 -5.21 -36.28 -7.92
C THR A 11 -4.64 -35.18 -8.80
N ASP A 12 -4.85 -35.27 -10.12
CA ASP A 12 -4.37 -34.24 -11.06
C ASP A 12 -5.03 -32.89 -10.81
N ALA A 13 -6.33 -32.88 -10.51
CA ALA A 13 -7.06 -31.65 -10.17
C ALA A 13 -6.51 -31.01 -8.89
N LYS A 14 -6.27 -31.82 -7.85
CA LYS A 14 -5.70 -31.33 -6.58
C LYS A 14 -4.29 -30.79 -6.77
N THR A 15 -3.48 -31.45 -7.59
CA THR A 15 -2.13 -30.99 -7.94
C THR A 15 -2.17 -29.63 -8.61
N ALA A 16 -3.12 -29.43 -9.53
CA ALA A 16 -3.31 -28.12 -10.19
C ALA A 16 -3.68 -27.04 -9.19
N ILE A 17 -4.55 -27.36 -8.22
CA ILE A 17 -4.92 -26.43 -7.14
C ILE A 17 -3.70 -26.07 -6.28
N ASP A 18 -2.91 -27.07 -5.87
CA ASP A 18 -1.70 -26.84 -5.06
C ASP A 18 -0.72 -25.93 -5.80
N LYS A 19 -0.52 -26.19 -7.08
CA LYS A 19 0.42 -25.41 -7.92
C LYS A 19 -0.06 -23.97 -8.06
N LYS A 20 -1.35 -23.76 -8.28
CA LYS A 20 -1.93 -22.42 -8.38
C LYS A 20 -1.78 -21.67 -7.07
N ALA A 21 -2.01 -22.34 -5.94
CA ALA A 21 -1.83 -21.74 -4.62
C ALA A 21 -0.39 -21.27 -4.40
N GLU A 22 0.60 -22.10 -4.75
CA GLU A 22 2.01 -21.73 -4.67
C GLU A 22 2.33 -20.51 -5.53
N GLN A 23 1.85 -20.51 -6.77
CA GLN A 23 2.04 -19.37 -7.69
C GLN A 23 1.44 -18.09 -7.13
N GLN A 24 0.23 -18.18 -6.56
CA GLN A 24 -0.45 -17.01 -6.03
C GLN A 24 0.25 -16.47 -4.78
N VAL A 25 0.75 -17.34 -3.91
CA VAL A 25 1.55 -16.92 -2.75
C VAL A 25 2.80 -16.16 -3.21
N THR A 26 3.46 -16.61 -4.26
CA THR A 26 4.62 -15.92 -4.82
C THR A 26 4.24 -14.51 -5.30
N ILE A 27 3.11 -14.39 -5.99
CA ILE A 27 2.60 -13.10 -6.46
C ILE A 27 2.29 -12.18 -5.28
N ILE A 28 1.60 -12.70 -4.26
CA ILE A 28 1.26 -11.95 -3.04
C ILE A 28 2.54 -11.46 -2.34
N ASN A 29 3.51 -12.34 -2.17
CA ASN A 29 4.78 -11.99 -1.51
C ASN A 29 5.56 -10.92 -2.28
N GLY A 30 5.41 -10.86 -3.60
CA GLY A 30 6.05 -9.88 -4.45
C GLY A 30 5.33 -8.53 -4.54
N ASN A 31 4.18 -8.37 -3.89
CA ASN A 31 3.41 -7.13 -3.96
C ASN A 31 3.96 -6.09 -2.97
N ASN A 32 4.76 -5.15 -3.46
CA ASN A 32 5.43 -4.15 -2.64
C ASN A 32 4.50 -3.06 -2.11
N ASP A 33 3.26 -3.00 -2.58
CA ASP A 33 2.26 -2.05 -2.10
C ASP A 33 1.52 -2.56 -0.86
N ALA A 34 1.72 -3.82 -0.48
CA ALA A 34 1.12 -4.43 0.70
C ALA A 34 2.15 -4.55 1.82
N THR A 35 1.67 -4.40 3.06
CA THR A 35 2.50 -4.68 4.24
C THR A 35 2.64 -6.19 4.44
N ASP A 36 3.60 -6.59 5.27
CA ASP A 36 3.81 -7.99 5.63
C ASP A 36 2.53 -8.61 6.24
N GLU A 37 1.80 -7.83 7.06
CA GLU A 37 0.55 -8.27 7.68
C GLU A 37 -0.56 -8.46 6.65
N GLU A 38 -0.66 -7.55 5.67
CA GLU A 38 -1.62 -7.69 4.58
C GLU A 38 -1.32 -8.89 3.70
N LYS A 39 -0.03 -9.13 3.42
CA LYS A 39 0.41 -10.32 2.69
C LYS A 39 0.08 -11.61 3.46
N ALA A 40 0.33 -11.61 4.77
CA ALA A 40 0.04 -12.76 5.63
C ALA A 40 -1.44 -13.10 5.61
N GLU A 41 -2.32 -12.10 5.67
CA GLU A 41 -3.75 -12.31 5.59
C GLU A 41 -4.16 -12.88 4.23
N ALA A 42 -3.60 -12.36 3.14
CA ALA A 42 -3.86 -12.88 1.80
C ALA A 42 -3.38 -14.33 1.66
N ARG A 43 -2.22 -14.68 2.23
CA ARG A 43 -1.73 -16.07 2.21
C ARG A 43 -2.66 -17.02 2.98
N LYS A 44 -3.24 -16.57 4.08
CA LYS A 44 -4.25 -17.35 4.81
C LYS A 44 -5.48 -17.62 3.94
N LEU A 45 -5.91 -16.62 3.19
CA LEU A 45 -7.04 -16.78 2.27
C LEU A 45 -6.74 -17.77 1.15
N VAL A 46 -5.51 -17.75 0.63
CA VAL A 46 -5.06 -18.73 -0.38
C VAL A 46 -5.11 -20.14 0.19
N GLU A 47 -4.58 -20.33 1.41
CA GLU A 47 -4.58 -21.64 2.07
C GLU A 47 -6.01 -22.15 2.29
N LYS A 48 -6.91 -21.28 2.75
CA LYS A 48 -8.31 -21.60 2.94
C LYS A 48 -8.99 -22.02 1.63
N ALA A 49 -8.76 -21.23 0.57
CA ALA A 49 -9.31 -21.53 -0.75
C ALA A 49 -8.77 -22.83 -1.32
N LYS A 50 -7.47 -23.11 -1.10
CA LYS A 50 -6.84 -24.37 -1.51
C LYS A 50 -7.50 -25.56 -0.83
N ILE A 51 -7.65 -25.50 0.49
CA ILE A 51 -8.26 -26.60 1.29
C ILE A 51 -9.71 -26.81 0.82
N GLU A 52 -10.49 -25.75 0.66
CA GLU A 52 -11.87 -25.82 0.21
C GLU A 52 -11.98 -26.43 -1.18
N ALA A 53 -11.15 -26.01 -2.12
CA ALA A 53 -11.15 -26.54 -3.50
C ALA A 53 -10.81 -28.02 -3.50
N LYS A 54 -9.80 -28.44 -2.74
CA LYS A 54 -9.40 -29.85 -2.65
C LYS A 54 -10.48 -30.69 -2.01
N SER A 55 -11.18 -30.17 -1.01
CA SER A 55 -12.33 -30.84 -0.38
C SER A 55 -13.46 -31.01 -1.40
N ASN A 56 -13.77 -29.98 -2.17
CA ASN A 56 -14.81 -30.06 -3.21
C ASN A 56 -14.46 -31.09 -4.27
N ILE A 57 -13.19 -31.18 -4.66
CA ILE A 57 -12.71 -32.21 -5.59
C ILE A 57 -12.89 -33.61 -4.99
N THR A 58 -12.51 -33.78 -3.73
CA THR A 58 -12.65 -35.08 -3.03
C THR A 58 -14.12 -35.52 -3.01
N ASN A 59 -15.04 -34.59 -2.79
CA ASN A 59 -16.48 -34.87 -2.67
C ASN A 59 -17.22 -34.93 -4.02
N SER A 60 -16.53 -34.70 -5.12
CA SER A 60 -17.13 -34.80 -6.47
C SER A 60 -17.36 -36.22 -6.86
N ASP A 61 -18.48 -36.50 -7.52
CA ASP A 61 -18.88 -37.86 -7.93
C ASP A 61 -18.58 -38.15 -9.42
N THR A 62 -18.50 -37.11 -10.24
CA THR A 62 -18.28 -37.25 -11.68
C THR A 62 -17.08 -36.45 -12.14
N GLU A 63 -16.51 -36.80 -13.30
CA GLU A 63 -15.42 -36.03 -13.91
C GLU A 63 -15.83 -34.59 -14.16
N ARG A 64 -17.08 -34.37 -14.57
CA ARG A 64 -17.63 -33.03 -14.80
C ARG A 64 -17.60 -32.20 -13.50
N GLU A 65 -17.99 -32.81 -12.37
CA GLU A 65 -17.97 -32.16 -11.07
C GLU A 65 -16.53 -31.86 -10.62
N VAL A 66 -15.60 -32.78 -10.86
CA VAL A 66 -14.18 -32.58 -10.56
C VAL A 66 -13.64 -31.39 -11.35
N ASN A 67 -13.93 -31.34 -12.65
CA ASN A 67 -13.47 -30.23 -13.50
C ASN A 67 -14.09 -28.89 -13.09
N GLY A 68 -15.35 -28.88 -12.69
CA GLY A 68 -16.04 -27.71 -12.18
C GLY A 68 -15.42 -27.20 -10.88
N ALA A 69 -15.17 -28.11 -9.93
CA ALA A 69 -14.53 -27.78 -8.65
C ALA A 69 -13.11 -27.26 -8.87
N LYS A 70 -12.35 -27.87 -9.77
CA LYS A 70 -11.00 -27.42 -10.15
C LYS A 70 -11.04 -26.00 -10.72
N THR A 71 -11.90 -25.76 -11.72
CA THR A 71 -12.01 -24.45 -12.37
C THR A 71 -12.39 -23.36 -11.36
N ASN A 72 -13.39 -23.62 -10.51
CA ASN A 72 -13.83 -22.68 -9.50
C ASN A 72 -12.72 -22.39 -8.49
N GLY A 73 -12.00 -23.42 -8.08
CA GLY A 73 -10.90 -23.31 -7.15
C GLY A 73 -9.74 -22.48 -7.71
N LEU A 74 -9.38 -22.73 -8.97
CA LEU A 74 -8.31 -21.99 -9.65
C LEU A 74 -8.67 -20.52 -9.78
N GLU A 75 -9.91 -20.20 -10.17
CA GLU A 75 -10.37 -18.81 -10.27
C GLU A 75 -10.36 -18.11 -8.92
N LYS A 76 -10.88 -18.77 -7.89
CA LYS A 76 -10.94 -18.20 -6.54
C LYS A 76 -9.53 -17.86 -6.02
N ILE A 77 -8.59 -18.79 -6.17
CA ILE A 77 -7.20 -18.60 -5.77
C ILE A 77 -6.57 -17.46 -6.57
N ASN A 78 -6.79 -17.46 -7.90
CA ASN A 78 -6.21 -16.44 -8.78
C ASN A 78 -6.64 -15.01 -8.42
N ASN A 79 -7.83 -14.85 -7.86
CA ASN A 79 -8.40 -13.56 -7.53
C ASN A 79 -7.96 -13.03 -6.14
N ILE A 80 -7.25 -13.83 -5.36
CA ILE A 80 -6.81 -13.42 -4.03
C ILE A 80 -5.60 -12.51 -4.16
N GLN A 81 -5.76 -11.27 -3.71
CA GLN A 81 -4.69 -10.27 -3.66
C GLN A 81 -4.63 -9.71 -2.23
N PRO A 82 -3.46 -9.26 -1.78
CA PRO A 82 -3.40 -8.59 -0.49
C PRO A 82 -4.07 -7.23 -0.56
N SER A 83 -4.62 -6.78 0.55
CA SER A 83 -5.00 -5.39 0.70
C SER A 83 -3.76 -4.50 0.55
N THR A 84 -3.93 -3.30 0.01
CA THR A 84 -2.89 -2.28 -0.09
C THR A 84 -3.33 -1.00 0.63
N GLN A 85 -4.37 -1.10 1.45
CA GLN A 85 -4.99 0.05 2.09
C GLN A 85 -4.09 0.71 3.13
N THR A 86 -3.25 -0.04 3.83
CA THR A 86 -2.38 0.52 4.87
C THR A 86 -1.47 1.61 4.30
N LYS A 87 -0.75 1.31 3.24
CA LYS A 87 0.14 2.28 2.57
C LYS A 87 -0.64 3.36 1.85
N THR A 88 -1.73 2.99 1.18
CA THR A 88 -2.59 3.94 0.47
C THR A 88 -3.14 5.00 1.43
N ASN A 89 -3.69 4.56 2.57
CA ASN A 89 -4.26 5.46 3.57
C ASN A 89 -3.18 6.36 4.19
N ALA A 90 -2.00 5.80 4.46
CA ALA A 90 -0.89 6.57 5.02
C ALA A 90 -0.43 7.67 4.06
N LYS A 91 -0.28 7.34 2.78
CA LYS A 91 0.13 8.32 1.76
C LYS A 91 -0.92 9.41 1.59
N GLN A 92 -2.19 9.07 1.64
CA GLN A 92 -3.28 10.04 1.54
C GLN A 92 -3.27 11.00 2.74
N GLU A 93 -3.10 10.47 3.96
CA GLU A 93 -3.04 11.29 5.16
C GLU A 93 -1.86 12.25 5.13
N ILE A 94 -0.68 11.77 4.71
CA ILE A 94 0.51 12.60 4.54
C ILE A 94 0.24 13.71 3.53
N ASN A 95 -0.36 13.36 2.39
CA ASN A 95 -0.70 14.34 1.34
C ASN A 95 -1.67 15.40 1.86
N ASP A 96 -2.71 14.99 2.60
CA ASP A 96 -3.69 15.91 3.16
C ASP A 96 -3.02 16.89 4.13
N LYS A 97 -2.12 16.41 4.97
CA LYS A 97 -1.37 17.26 5.92
C LYS A 97 -0.40 18.19 5.20
N ALA A 98 0.19 17.73 4.11
CA ALA A 98 1.03 18.59 3.27
C ALA A 98 0.21 19.73 2.66
N GLN A 99 -0.98 19.44 2.16
CA GLN A 99 -1.87 20.47 1.61
C GLN A 99 -2.29 21.48 2.67
N GLU A 100 -2.62 21.02 3.88
CA GLU A 100 -2.92 21.92 5.01
C GLU A 100 -1.74 22.86 5.31
N GLN A 101 -0.53 22.31 5.30
CA GLN A 101 0.69 23.09 5.59
C GLN A 101 0.96 24.13 4.49
N LEU A 102 0.71 23.76 3.23
CA LEU A 102 0.86 24.72 2.11
C LEU A 102 -0.11 25.89 2.24
N ILE A 103 -1.32 25.65 2.70
CA ILE A 103 -2.30 26.70 2.96
C ILE A 103 -1.81 27.63 4.06
N GLN A 104 -1.29 27.07 5.15
CA GLN A 104 -0.73 27.88 6.26
C GLN A 104 0.44 28.73 5.80
N ILE A 105 1.34 28.17 5.00
CA ILE A 105 2.47 28.90 4.41
C ILE A 105 2.00 30.07 3.59
N ASN A 106 1.03 29.86 2.70
CA ASN A 106 0.50 30.89 1.83
C ASN A 106 -0.21 32.00 2.63
N ASN A 107 -0.74 31.69 3.80
CA ASN A 107 -1.45 32.63 4.65
C ASN A 107 -0.55 33.29 5.71
N THR A 108 0.77 33.13 5.61
CA THR A 108 1.71 33.77 6.54
C THR A 108 1.90 35.23 6.10
N PRO A 109 1.37 36.23 6.85
CA PRO A 109 1.29 37.61 6.35
C PRO A 109 2.63 38.34 6.30
N ASP A 110 3.60 37.93 7.13
CA ASP A 110 4.90 38.59 7.22
C ASP A 110 5.96 37.99 6.28
N ALA A 111 5.60 36.94 5.53
CA ALA A 111 6.52 36.28 4.63
C ALA A 111 6.46 36.90 3.23
N THR A 112 7.61 37.01 2.58
CA THR A 112 7.67 37.42 1.17
C THR A 112 7.25 36.24 0.28
N GLU A 113 6.96 36.52 -0.99
CA GLU A 113 6.62 35.47 -1.95
C GLU A 113 7.77 34.48 -2.12
N GLU A 114 9.02 34.95 -2.10
CA GLU A 114 10.20 34.09 -2.18
C GLU A 114 10.34 33.20 -0.94
N GLU A 115 10.06 33.74 0.24
CA GLU A 115 10.10 32.96 1.49
C GLU A 115 9.01 31.90 1.52
N LYS A 116 7.80 32.24 1.03
CA LYS A 116 6.71 31.28 0.88
C LYS A 116 7.05 30.19 -0.13
N GLN A 117 7.65 30.57 -1.25
CA GLN A 117 8.01 29.61 -2.31
C GLN A 117 9.08 28.64 -1.80
N GLU A 118 10.05 29.12 -1.06
CA GLU A 118 11.11 28.28 -0.47
C GLU A 118 10.51 27.27 0.52
N ALA A 119 9.57 27.73 1.38
CA ALA A 119 8.88 26.86 2.31
C ALA A 119 8.01 25.84 1.57
N THR A 120 7.32 26.26 0.51
CA THR A 120 6.53 25.36 -0.35
C THR A 120 7.40 24.26 -0.95
N ASN A 121 8.60 24.64 -1.43
CA ASN A 121 9.56 23.67 -1.98
C ASN A 121 9.99 22.64 -0.93
N ARG A 122 10.18 23.06 0.33
CA ARG A 122 10.53 22.16 1.42
C ARG A 122 9.39 21.21 1.77
N VAL A 123 8.14 21.68 1.76
CA VAL A 123 6.96 20.81 1.98
C VAL A 123 6.88 19.77 0.86
N ASN A 124 7.05 20.20 -0.38
CA ASN A 124 6.97 19.27 -1.52
C ASN A 124 8.09 18.24 -1.50
N ALA A 125 9.30 18.64 -1.12
CA ALA A 125 10.43 17.72 -0.94
C ALA A 125 10.15 16.73 0.20
N GLY A 126 9.60 17.21 1.32
CA GLY A 126 9.22 16.37 2.45
C GLY A 126 8.13 15.38 2.09
N LEU A 127 7.14 15.82 1.31
CA LEU A 127 6.06 14.95 0.83
C LEU A 127 6.62 13.83 -0.07
N ALA A 128 7.48 14.18 -1.03
CA ALA A 128 8.09 13.19 -1.93
C ALA A 128 8.90 12.15 -1.14
N GLN A 129 9.70 12.60 -0.17
CA GLN A 129 10.47 11.70 0.68
C GLN A 129 9.57 10.81 1.53
N ALA A 130 8.49 11.39 2.08
CA ALA A 130 7.52 10.66 2.90
C ALA A 130 6.86 9.53 2.11
N ILE A 131 6.41 9.82 0.88
CA ILE A 131 5.79 8.81 0.01
C ILE A 131 6.77 7.69 -0.30
N GLN A 132 8.03 8.03 -0.58
CA GLN A 132 9.07 7.04 -0.83
C GLN A 132 9.30 6.15 0.40
N ASN A 133 9.34 6.74 1.60
CA ASN A 133 9.50 5.99 2.84
C ASN A 133 8.34 5.03 3.08
N ILE A 134 7.10 5.46 2.81
CA ILE A 134 5.93 4.58 2.92
C ILE A 134 6.02 3.43 1.92
N ASN A 135 6.39 3.73 0.67
CA ASN A 135 6.53 2.69 -0.36
C ASN A 135 7.58 1.64 0.02
N ASN A 136 8.63 2.04 0.71
CA ASN A 136 9.73 1.16 1.11
C ASN A 136 9.51 0.47 2.47
N ALA A 137 8.48 0.84 3.21
CA ALA A 137 8.16 0.21 4.49
C ALA A 137 7.63 -1.22 4.29
N HIS A 138 7.93 -2.12 5.22
CA HIS A 138 7.55 -3.52 5.12
C HIS A 138 6.40 -3.89 6.04
N SER A 139 6.36 -3.35 7.26
CA SER A 139 5.34 -3.70 8.24
C SER A 139 4.36 -2.55 8.45
N THR A 140 3.19 -2.87 9.00
CA THR A 140 2.21 -1.86 9.43
C THR A 140 2.83 -0.88 10.42
N GLN A 141 3.66 -1.38 11.34
CA GLN A 141 4.36 -0.53 12.31
C GLN A 141 5.28 0.46 11.62
N GLU A 142 6.09 -0.01 10.66
CA GLU A 142 7.00 0.86 9.90
C GLU A 142 6.22 1.93 9.13
N VAL A 143 5.09 1.56 8.51
CA VAL A 143 4.22 2.51 7.81
C VAL A 143 3.72 3.59 8.79
N ASN A 144 3.24 3.19 9.96
CA ASN A 144 2.69 4.12 10.95
C ASN A 144 3.76 5.05 11.53
N GLU A 145 4.94 4.53 11.83
CA GLU A 145 6.06 5.32 12.31
C GLU A 145 6.53 6.33 11.26
N SER A 146 6.68 5.87 10.02
CA SER A 146 7.08 6.72 8.91
C SER A 146 6.04 7.81 8.65
N LYS A 147 4.76 7.47 8.68
CA LYS A 147 3.67 8.43 8.53
C LYS A 147 3.73 9.51 9.62
N THR A 148 3.82 9.11 10.89
CA THR A 148 3.87 10.02 12.02
C THR A 148 5.06 10.96 11.93
N ASN A 149 6.25 10.43 11.66
CA ASN A 149 7.47 11.22 11.54
C ASN A 149 7.41 12.19 10.35
N SER A 150 6.89 11.72 9.22
CA SER A 150 6.77 12.54 8.01
C SER A 150 5.79 13.68 8.19
N ILE A 151 4.64 13.43 8.82
CA ILE A 151 3.65 14.47 9.10
C ILE A 151 4.23 15.52 10.05
N ALA A 152 4.95 15.10 11.10
CA ALA A 152 5.60 16.01 12.03
C ALA A 152 6.60 16.91 11.30
N THR A 153 7.43 16.35 10.44
CA THR A 153 8.41 17.09 9.64
C THR A 153 7.73 18.10 8.72
N ILE A 154 6.69 17.70 8.00
CA ILE A 154 5.95 18.56 7.09
C ILE A 154 5.28 19.71 7.85
N LYS A 155 4.65 19.41 8.97
CA LYS A 155 3.97 20.43 9.80
C LYS A 155 4.93 21.44 10.40
N SER A 156 6.20 21.09 10.56
CA SER A 156 7.22 21.98 11.12
C SER A 156 7.73 23.00 10.11
N VAL A 157 7.44 22.82 8.82
CA VAL A 157 7.91 23.73 7.77
C VAL A 157 7.16 25.05 7.82
N GLN A 158 7.90 26.14 8.01
CA GLN A 158 7.37 27.50 8.04
C GLN A 158 8.21 28.38 7.13
N PRO A 159 7.61 29.43 6.54
CA PRO A 159 8.41 30.42 5.82
C PRO A 159 9.38 31.10 6.77
N ASN A 160 10.55 31.44 6.26
CA ASN A 160 11.52 32.22 7.01
C ASN A 160 11.16 33.70 6.86
N VAL A 161 10.55 34.28 7.89
CA VAL A 161 9.99 35.66 7.86
C VAL A 161 11.02 36.71 8.27
N ILE A 162 12.20 36.68 7.68
CA ILE A 162 13.30 37.60 8.01
C ILE A 162 13.26 38.89 7.17
N LYS A 163 12.91 38.77 5.87
CA LYS A 163 13.07 39.91 4.91
C LYS A 163 12.19 41.11 5.25
N LYS A 164 10.88 40.89 5.48
CA LYS A 164 9.95 41.97 5.79
C LYS A 164 10.22 42.61 7.16
N PRO A 165 10.39 41.87 8.26
CA PRO A 165 10.75 42.45 9.56
C PRO A 165 12.07 43.20 9.54
N THR A 166 13.10 42.69 8.85
CA THR A 166 14.40 43.37 8.73
C THR A 166 14.26 44.69 7.95
N ALA A 167 13.51 44.72 6.86
CA ALA A 167 13.26 45.93 6.07
C ALA A 167 12.52 47.00 6.90
N ILE A 168 11.51 46.60 7.69
CA ILE A 168 10.77 47.48 8.58
C ILE A 168 11.68 48.09 9.64
N ASN A 169 12.53 47.29 10.25
CA ASN A 169 13.51 47.76 11.25
C ASN A 169 14.48 48.77 10.64
N SER A 170 14.98 48.51 9.44
CA SER A 170 15.89 49.47 8.77
C SER A 170 15.21 50.80 8.48
N LEU A 171 13.96 50.77 8.00
CA LEU A 171 13.18 52.00 7.77
C LEU A 171 12.93 52.78 9.06
N THR A 172 12.62 52.09 10.14
CA THR A 172 12.41 52.72 11.47
C THR A 172 13.67 53.37 11.98
N GLN A 173 14.84 52.75 11.78
CA GLN A 173 16.12 53.30 12.23
C GLN A 173 16.55 54.54 11.44
N GLU A 174 16.19 54.65 10.19
CA GLU A 174 16.49 55.77 9.31
C GLU A 174 15.59 56.98 9.59
N ALA A 175 14.44 56.75 10.16
CA ALA A 175 13.51 57.81 10.53
C ALA A 175 13.94 58.46 11.86
#